data_11cbba2125ca2c847fa6f1e2c7069ddd
#
_entry.id   11cbba2125ca2c847fa6f1e2c7069ddd
#
_cell.length_a   1.000
_cell.length_b   1.000
_cell.length_c   1.000
_cell.angle_alpha   90.00
_cell.angle_beta   90.00
_cell.angle_gamma   90.00
#
_symmetry.space_group_name_H-M   'P 1'
#
loop_
_entity.id
_entity.type
_entity.pdbx_description
1 polymer ?
#
loop_
_entity_poly.entity_id
_entity_poly.type
_entity_poly.pdbx_seq_one_letter_code
_entity_poly.pdbx_strand_id
1 'polypeptide(L)'
;MILSVLNRRGEDTGRTVELSDAVFGIEPSDHAIYLDVKQYMANNRQGTHKSKERSEVSGSTRKLIRQKGGGGARRGDINSPVLVGGGRVFGPRPRDYSFKLNKKIKLLARRSALSHKAKDNAIMIVEDFTMDVPKTKEFIAIVKDLKLEGKKMLFVLPENNRAIYLSARN
;
A
#
# COMPACT_ATOMS: atom_id res chain seq x y z
N MET A 1 16.26 25.25 0.15
CA MET A 1 17.05 24.31 -0.68
C MET A 1 16.85 24.63 -2.15
N ILE A 2 17.93 24.76 -2.95
CA ILE A 2 17.83 25.12 -4.38
C ILE A 2 18.19 23.88 -5.20
N LEU A 3 17.38 23.56 -6.22
CA LEU A 3 17.62 22.47 -7.15
C LEU A 3 17.69 23.02 -8.58
N SER A 4 18.58 22.44 -9.40
CA SER A 4 18.63 22.73 -10.84
C SER A 4 17.54 21.98 -11.58
N VAL A 5 17.06 22.57 -12.67
CA VAL A 5 16.09 21.96 -13.58
C VAL A 5 16.81 21.26 -14.72
N LEU A 6 16.53 19.99 -14.91
CA LEU A 6 17.12 19.16 -15.96
C LEU A 6 16.21 19.11 -17.19
N ASN A 7 16.81 18.92 -18.36
CA ASN A 7 16.06 18.59 -19.58
C ASN A 7 15.78 17.07 -19.68
N ARG A 8 15.08 16.63 -20.72
CA ARG A 8 14.81 15.20 -21.01
C ARG A 8 16.07 14.34 -21.13
N ARG A 9 17.22 14.93 -21.43
CA ARG A 9 18.51 14.23 -21.58
C ARG A 9 19.35 14.22 -20.32
N GLY A 10 18.83 14.78 -19.22
CA GLY A 10 19.54 14.85 -17.95
C GLY A 10 20.59 15.95 -17.88
N GLU A 11 20.60 16.91 -18.82
CA GLU A 11 21.48 18.06 -18.82
C GLU A 11 20.84 19.22 -18.04
N ASP A 12 21.66 20.03 -17.39
CA ASP A 12 21.19 21.21 -16.66
C ASP A 12 20.75 22.31 -17.63
N THR A 13 19.56 22.85 -17.41
CA THR A 13 18.99 23.93 -18.24
C THR A 13 19.45 25.33 -17.79
N GLY A 14 20.24 25.42 -16.72
CA GLY A 14 20.63 26.69 -16.10
C GLY A 14 19.51 27.37 -15.29
N ARG A 15 18.32 26.76 -15.22
CA ARG A 15 17.22 27.20 -14.37
C ARG A 15 17.29 26.53 -13.00
N THR A 16 16.93 27.25 -11.96
CA THR A 16 16.89 26.75 -10.59
C THR A 16 15.51 26.98 -9.98
N VAL A 17 15.10 26.07 -9.10
CA VAL A 17 13.85 26.17 -8.33
C VAL A 17 14.19 26.11 -6.86
N GLU A 18 13.66 27.05 -6.10
CA GLU A 18 13.78 27.07 -4.64
C GLU A 18 12.64 26.27 -4.01
N LEU A 19 12.99 25.22 -3.25
CA LEU A 19 12.06 24.43 -2.47
C LEU A 19 11.75 25.14 -1.14
N SER A 20 10.47 25.26 -0.81
CA SER A 20 10.00 25.90 0.44
C SER A 20 10.43 25.10 1.66
N ASP A 21 11.14 25.74 2.59
CA ASP A 21 11.58 25.13 3.84
C ASP A 21 10.40 24.73 4.75
N ALA A 22 9.25 25.37 4.62
CA ALA A 22 8.02 24.99 5.34
C ALA A 22 7.48 23.59 4.97
N VAL A 23 7.95 23.03 3.84
CA VAL A 23 7.53 21.71 3.35
C VAL A 23 8.70 20.72 3.35
N PHE A 24 9.86 21.13 2.87
CA PHE A 24 11.02 20.27 2.62
C PHE A 24 12.14 20.43 3.67
N GLY A 25 12.06 21.46 4.52
CA GLY A 25 13.08 21.77 5.54
C GLY A 25 12.68 21.43 6.97
N ILE A 26 11.53 20.78 7.18
CA ILE A 26 11.07 20.42 8.54
C ILE A 26 11.90 19.28 9.13
N GLU A 27 11.94 19.20 10.45
CA GLU A 27 12.45 18.01 11.14
C GLU A 27 11.50 16.82 10.92
N PRO A 28 11.97 15.73 10.31
CA PRO A 28 11.09 14.62 9.98
C PRO A 28 10.62 13.85 11.23
N SER A 29 9.35 13.46 11.25
CA SER A 29 8.77 12.58 12.26
C SER A 29 8.48 11.21 11.68
N ASP A 30 9.34 10.22 11.94
CA ASP A 30 9.20 8.85 11.45
C ASP A 30 7.94 8.17 11.98
N HIS A 31 7.58 8.48 13.24
CA HIS A 31 6.36 7.96 13.83
C HIS A 31 5.09 8.44 13.11
N ALA A 32 5.05 9.70 12.67
CA ALA A 32 3.91 10.21 11.90
C ALA A 32 3.82 9.50 10.54
N ILE A 33 4.95 9.28 9.86
CA ILE A 33 5.02 8.53 8.59
C ILE A 33 4.51 7.09 8.80
N TYR A 34 4.99 6.41 9.84
CA TYR A 34 4.53 5.06 10.19
C TYR A 34 3.02 4.99 10.39
N LEU A 35 2.43 5.93 11.13
CA LEU A 35 0.99 5.94 11.39
C LEU A 35 0.18 6.15 10.10
N ASP A 36 0.60 7.04 9.21
CA ASP A 36 -0.10 7.31 7.93
C ASP A 36 -0.03 6.09 7.00
N VAL A 37 1.14 5.48 6.86
CA VAL A 37 1.32 4.23 6.09
C VAL A 37 0.48 3.09 6.67
N LYS A 38 0.50 2.91 8.00
CA LYS A 38 -0.31 1.91 8.69
C LYS A 38 -1.80 2.11 8.43
N GLN A 39 -2.28 3.35 8.51
CA GLN A 39 -3.67 3.68 8.20
C GLN A 39 -4.01 3.35 6.74
N TYR A 40 -3.16 3.77 5.79
CA TYR A 40 -3.38 3.50 4.38
C TYR A 40 -3.49 2.00 4.09
N MET A 41 -2.55 1.20 4.61
CA MET A 41 -2.56 -0.25 4.44
C MET A 41 -3.78 -0.90 5.09
N ALA A 42 -4.17 -0.45 6.28
CA ALA A 42 -5.34 -0.99 6.99
C ALA A 42 -6.65 -0.67 6.26
N ASN A 43 -6.80 0.55 5.74
CA ASN A 43 -8.00 0.98 5.02
C ASN A 43 -8.18 0.29 3.66
N ASN A 44 -7.11 -0.26 3.08
CA ASN A 44 -7.19 -1.04 1.84
C ASN A 44 -7.60 -2.51 2.07
N ARG A 45 -7.68 -2.97 3.33
CA ARG A 45 -8.07 -4.34 3.65
C ARG A 45 -9.58 -4.49 3.58
N GLN A 46 -10.07 -5.47 2.84
CA GLN A 46 -11.50 -5.79 2.76
C GLN A 46 -12.03 -6.57 3.97
N GLY A 47 -11.18 -7.37 4.61
CA GLY A 47 -11.53 -8.11 5.82
C GLY A 47 -12.61 -9.17 5.66
N THR A 48 -12.81 -9.71 4.45
CA THR A 48 -13.91 -10.67 4.13
C THR A 48 -13.64 -12.11 4.52
N HIS A 49 -12.51 -12.40 5.14
CA HIS A 49 -12.14 -13.76 5.58
C HIS A 49 -13.09 -14.27 6.65
N LYS A 50 -13.53 -15.52 6.49
CA LYS A 50 -14.45 -16.18 7.41
C LYS A 50 -14.16 -17.68 7.45
N SER A 51 -14.15 -18.28 8.64
CA SER A 51 -14.21 -19.73 8.80
C SER A 51 -15.62 -20.16 9.16
N LYS A 52 -16.00 -21.36 8.73
CA LYS A 52 -17.32 -21.93 9.03
C LYS A 52 -17.40 -22.32 10.50
N GLU A 53 -18.43 -21.82 11.17
CA GLU A 53 -18.78 -22.20 12.52
C GLU A 53 -19.60 -23.48 12.53
N ARG A 54 -19.82 -24.04 13.70
CA ARG A 54 -20.55 -25.28 13.90
C ARG A 54 -21.92 -25.30 13.21
N SER A 55 -22.64 -24.19 13.25
CA SER A 55 -23.97 -24.05 12.62
C SER A 55 -23.93 -23.92 11.09
N GLU A 56 -22.77 -23.65 10.51
CA GLU A 56 -22.58 -23.38 9.08
C GLU A 56 -21.97 -24.58 8.33
N VAL A 57 -21.40 -25.52 9.06
CA VAL A 57 -20.83 -26.75 8.47
C VAL A 57 -21.98 -27.68 8.12
N SER A 58 -21.95 -28.22 6.90
CA SER A 58 -22.92 -29.26 6.47
C SER A 58 -22.66 -30.53 7.24
N GLY A 59 -23.70 -31.10 7.80
CA GLY A 59 -23.66 -32.35 8.54
C GLY A 59 -24.91 -32.62 9.38
N SER A 60 -25.09 -33.84 9.84
CA SER A 60 -26.23 -34.23 10.67
C SER A 60 -26.08 -33.66 12.08
N THR A 61 -27.17 -33.11 12.62
CA THR A 61 -27.25 -32.67 14.03
C THR A 61 -27.60 -33.81 14.96
N ARG A 62 -27.84 -35.04 14.42
CA ARG A 62 -28.14 -36.22 15.20
C ARG A 62 -26.98 -36.58 16.13
N LYS A 63 -27.30 -37.00 17.34
CA LYS A 63 -26.33 -37.55 18.30
C LYS A 63 -25.63 -38.80 17.72
N LEU A 64 -24.29 -38.76 17.64
CA LEU A 64 -23.49 -39.83 17.01
C LEU A 64 -23.50 -41.15 17.79
N ILE A 65 -23.46 -41.08 19.12
CA ILE A 65 -23.30 -42.26 19.98
C ILE A 65 -24.31 -42.17 21.12
N ARG A 66 -24.79 -43.34 21.57
CA ARG A 66 -25.67 -43.47 22.75
C ARG A 66 -24.99 -42.87 23.99
N GLN A 67 -25.79 -42.29 24.89
CA GLN A 67 -25.30 -41.56 26.06
C GLN A 67 -24.46 -42.41 27.01
N LYS A 68 -24.83 -43.68 27.18
CA LYS A 68 -24.17 -44.62 28.09
C LYS A 68 -24.09 -46.01 27.43
N GLY A 69 -23.23 -46.90 27.96
CA GLY A 69 -23.15 -48.31 27.55
C GLY A 69 -22.16 -48.60 26.42
N GLY A 70 -21.44 -47.58 25.87
CA GLY A 70 -20.49 -47.77 24.76
C GLY A 70 -19.02 -47.73 25.16
N GLY A 71 -18.67 -47.55 26.43
CA GLY A 71 -17.27 -47.47 26.91
C GLY A 71 -16.44 -46.30 26.40
N GLY A 72 -16.94 -45.54 25.44
CA GLY A 72 -16.25 -44.42 24.81
C GLY A 72 -16.69 -43.03 25.30
N ALA A 73 -16.02 -41.96 24.81
CA ALA A 73 -16.37 -40.59 25.13
C ALA A 73 -17.78 -40.23 24.63
N ARG A 74 -18.54 -39.47 25.41
CA ARG A 74 -19.84 -38.94 25.01
C ARG A 74 -19.66 -37.92 23.88
N ARG A 75 -20.43 -38.13 22.79
CA ARG A 75 -20.35 -37.24 21.60
C ARG A 75 -21.76 -36.75 21.23
N GLY A 76 -21.83 -35.49 20.84
CA GLY A 76 -23.01 -34.86 20.27
C GLY A 76 -23.12 -35.13 18.77
N ASP A 77 -23.30 -34.05 18.00
CA ASP A 77 -23.37 -34.06 16.54
C ASP A 77 -21.98 -34.11 15.88
N ILE A 78 -21.97 -34.41 14.58
CA ILE A 78 -20.74 -34.47 13.78
C ILE A 78 -20.10 -33.13 13.55
N ASN A 79 -20.87 -32.03 13.64
CA ASN A 79 -20.42 -30.67 13.39
C ASN A 79 -19.64 -30.06 14.58
N SER A 80 -19.53 -30.80 15.68
CA SER A 80 -18.81 -30.35 16.88
C SER A 80 -17.33 -30.01 16.55
N PRO A 81 -16.81 -28.89 17.05
CA PRO A 81 -15.41 -28.45 16.80
C PRO A 81 -14.36 -29.40 17.42
N VAL A 82 -14.78 -30.30 18.30
CA VAL A 82 -13.92 -31.35 18.91
C VAL A 82 -13.63 -32.48 17.94
N LEU A 83 -14.44 -32.62 16.90
CA LEU A 83 -14.32 -33.68 15.90
C LEU A 83 -13.58 -33.21 14.67
N VAL A 84 -12.87 -34.14 14.04
CA VAL A 84 -12.21 -33.89 12.74
C VAL A 84 -13.30 -33.60 11.71
N GLY A 85 -13.17 -32.47 10.98
CA GLY A 85 -14.18 -32.00 10.03
C GLY A 85 -15.31 -31.18 10.65
N GLY A 86 -15.33 -30.99 11.97
CA GLY A 86 -16.26 -30.07 12.65
C GLY A 86 -16.00 -28.58 12.39
N GLY A 87 -16.91 -27.72 12.88
CA GLY A 87 -16.82 -26.29 12.75
C GLY A 87 -15.61 -25.70 13.49
N ARG A 88 -15.14 -24.55 13.03
CA ARG A 88 -14.01 -23.83 13.67
C ARG A 88 -14.51 -22.98 14.85
N VAL A 89 -13.89 -23.17 16.04
CA VAL A 89 -14.08 -22.28 17.21
C VAL A 89 -13.06 -21.13 17.14
N PHE A 90 -13.48 -19.92 17.42
CA PHE A 90 -12.63 -18.73 17.41
C PHE A 90 -11.87 -18.49 16.08
N GLY A 91 -12.45 -18.95 14.97
CA GLY A 91 -11.92 -18.68 13.65
C GLY A 91 -12.11 -17.22 13.25
N PRO A 92 -11.45 -16.77 12.16
CA PRO A 92 -11.61 -15.43 11.67
C PRO A 92 -13.06 -15.15 11.26
N ARG A 93 -13.54 -13.96 11.60
CA ARG A 93 -14.83 -13.41 11.17
C ARG A 93 -14.60 -12.16 10.33
N PRO A 94 -15.48 -11.85 9.36
CA PRO A 94 -15.40 -10.60 8.62
C PRO A 94 -15.41 -9.41 9.58
N ARG A 95 -14.46 -8.51 9.38
CA ARG A 95 -14.37 -7.28 10.19
C ARG A 95 -13.78 -6.14 9.39
N ASP A 96 -14.14 -4.93 9.76
CA ASP A 96 -13.51 -3.73 9.29
C ASP A 96 -12.18 -3.50 10.02
N TYR A 97 -11.13 -3.21 9.25
CA TYR A 97 -9.79 -2.87 9.75
C TYR A 97 -9.50 -1.39 9.67
N SER A 98 -10.41 -0.61 9.07
CA SER A 98 -10.19 0.81 8.86
C SER A 98 -10.14 1.58 10.17
N PHE A 99 -9.31 2.60 10.19
CA PHE A 99 -9.28 3.58 11.27
C PHE A 99 -8.97 4.97 10.72
N LYS A 100 -9.34 5.99 11.48
CA LYS A 100 -9.19 7.39 11.12
C LYS A 100 -7.96 7.99 11.82
N LEU A 101 -7.18 8.75 11.08
CA LEU A 101 -6.07 9.54 11.59
C LEU A 101 -6.37 11.03 11.44
N ASN A 102 -5.93 11.85 12.39
CA ASN A 102 -6.13 13.29 12.38
C ASN A 102 -5.45 13.94 11.14
N LYS A 103 -6.13 14.90 10.52
CA LYS A 103 -5.63 15.60 9.33
C LYS A 103 -4.25 16.25 9.54
N LYS A 104 -4.01 16.83 10.72
CA LYS A 104 -2.72 17.45 11.08
C LYS A 104 -1.57 16.43 11.08
N ILE A 105 -1.80 15.21 11.59
CA ILE A 105 -0.79 14.13 11.60
C ILE A 105 -0.49 13.67 10.18
N LYS A 106 -1.51 13.51 9.33
CA LYS A 106 -1.31 13.17 7.91
C LYS A 106 -0.50 14.23 7.17
N LEU A 107 -0.77 15.51 7.43
CA LEU A 107 -0.02 16.60 6.82
C LEU A 107 1.44 16.59 7.29
N LEU A 108 1.68 16.39 8.58
CA LEU A 108 3.02 16.23 9.15
C LEU A 108 3.76 15.05 8.54
N ALA A 109 3.10 13.89 8.40
CA ALA A 109 3.67 12.69 7.80
C ALA A 109 4.14 12.94 6.36
N ARG A 110 3.31 13.59 5.53
CA ARG A 110 3.65 13.93 4.14
C ARG A 110 4.82 14.89 4.05
N ARG A 111 4.81 15.97 4.84
CA ARG A 111 5.93 16.92 4.90
C ARG A 111 7.21 16.22 5.38
N SER A 112 7.13 15.38 6.41
CA SER A 112 8.26 14.60 6.91
C SER A 112 8.86 13.69 5.83
N ALA A 113 8.01 12.99 5.07
CA ALA A 113 8.46 12.15 3.97
C ALA A 113 9.16 12.95 2.86
N LEU A 114 8.64 14.13 2.52
CA LEU A 114 9.26 15.03 1.53
C LEU A 114 10.59 15.59 2.04
N SER A 115 10.68 15.95 3.33
CA SER A 115 11.92 16.41 3.94
C SER A 115 13.00 15.34 3.97
N HIS A 116 12.65 14.07 4.22
CA HIS A 116 13.59 12.95 4.07
C HIS A 116 14.12 12.86 2.64
N LYS A 117 13.23 12.92 1.64
CA LYS A 117 13.64 12.86 0.23
C LYS A 117 14.54 14.04 -0.17
N ALA A 118 14.29 15.22 0.38
CA ALA A 118 15.14 16.40 0.15
C ALA A 118 16.53 16.20 0.79
N LYS A 119 16.61 15.72 2.03
CA LYS A 119 17.87 15.41 2.73
C LYS A 119 18.70 14.35 2.00
N ASP A 120 18.04 13.34 1.45
CA ASP A 120 18.68 12.24 0.70
C ASP A 120 19.06 12.63 -0.73
N ASN A 121 18.83 13.89 -1.16
CA ASN A 121 18.98 14.35 -2.55
C ASN A 121 18.25 13.46 -3.56
N ALA A 122 17.10 12.93 -3.17
CA ALA A 122 16.28 12.01 -3.96
C ALA A 122 15.15 12.72 -4.73
N ILE A 123 15.16 14.04 -4.79
CA ILE A 123 14.22 14.88 -5.55
C ILE A 123 14.97 15.41 -6.79
N MET A 124 14.38 15.21 -7.96
CA MET A 124 14.89 15.70 -9.23
C MET A 124 13.80 16.50 -9.93
N ILE A 125 14.13 17.64 -10.46
CA ILE A 125 13.22 18.51 -11.21
C ILE A 125 13.57 18.40 -12.69
N VAL A 126 12.59 18.02 -13.50
CA VAL A 126 12.73 17.88 -14.95
C VAL A 126 11.76 18.85 -15.62
N GLU A 127 12.14 19.42 -16.74
CA GLU A 127 11.23 20.21 -17.59
C GLU A 127 10.02 19.38 -18.00
N ASP A 128 8.90 20.07 -18.19
CA ASP A 128 7.71 19.42 -18.73
C ASP A 128 7.97 18.85 -20.11
N PHE A 129 7.57 17.62 -20.32
CA PHE A 129 7.65 16.97 -21.59
C PHE A 129 6.34 16.26 -21.93
N THR A 130 6.03 16.19 -23.19
CA THR A 130 4.87 15.47 -23.71
C THR A 130 5.31 14.32 -24.60
N MET A 131 4.46 13.31 -24.69
CA MET A 131 4.60 12.19 -25.62
C MET A 131 3.32 12.11 -26.45
N ASP A 132 3.43 12.12 -27.79
CA ASP A 132 2.28 12.03 -28.68
C ASP A 132 1.75 10.60 -28.76
N VAL A 133 2.65 9.63 -28.78
CA VAL A 133 2.33 8.20 -28.87
C VAL A 133 2.90 7.48 -27.64
N PRO A 134 2.12 6.61 -26.98
CA PRO A 134 2.63 5.85 -25.85
C PRO A 134 3.65 4.80 -26.33
N LYS A 135 4.93 5.01 -26.02
CA LYS A 135 6.03 4.09 -26.33
C LYS A 135 6.93 3.87 -25.12
N THR A 136 6.99 2.64 -24.63
CA THR A 136 7.84 2.26 -23.49
C THR A 136 9.32 2.46 -23.78
N LYS A 137 9.77 2.19 -25.01
CA LYS A 137 11.18 2.35 -25.40
C LYS A 137 11.67 3.80 -25.25
N GLU A 138 10.85 4.78 -25.65
CA GLU A 138 11.19 6.20 -25.50
C GLU A 138 11.24 6.63 -24.03
N PHE A 139 10.29 6.12 -23.21
CA PHE A 139 10.29 6.40 -21.79
C PHE A 139 11.51 5.80 -21.08
N ILE A 140 11.91 4.57 -21.42
CA ILE A 140 13.12 3.94 -20.88
C ILE A 140 14.37 4.73 -21.26
N ALA A 141 14.46 5.28 -22.48
CA ALA A 141 15.56 6.14 -22.87
C ALA A 141 15.66 7.39 -21.97
N ILE A 142 14.54 8.07 -21.69
CA ILE A 142 14.49 9.20 -20.77
C ILE A 142 14.97 8.80 -19.37
N VAL A 143 14.54 7.66 -18.85
CA VAL A 143 14.95 7.15 -17.53
C VAL A 143 16.44 6.87 -17.47
N LYS A 144 17.04 6.35 -18.57
CA LYS A 144 18.47 6.12 -18.69
C LYS A 144 19.27 7.42 -18.72
N ASP A 145 18.81 8.36 -19.52
CA ASP A 145 19.45 9.69 -19.64
C ASP A 145 19.46 10.42 -18.28
N LEU A 146 18.39 10.27 -17.50
CA LEU A 146 18.28 10.77 -16.12
C LEU A 146 19.06 9.94 -15.08
N LYS A 147 19.74 8.86 -15.47
CA LYS A 147 20.50 7.94 -14.58
C LYS A 147 19.65 7.33 -13.44
N LEU A 148 18.40 7.04 -13.75
CA LEU A 148 17.42 6.45 -12.81
C LEU A 148 17.15 4.97 -13.05
N GLU A 149 17.91 4.31 -13.92
CA GLU A 149 17.74 2.89 -14.26
C GLU A 149 17.83 2.01 -13.00
N GLY A 150 16.88 1.09 -12.84
CA GLY A 150 16.80 0.18 -11.69
C GLY A 150 16.35 0.79 -10.36
N LYS A 151 16.06 2.10 -10.31
CA LYS A 151 15.54 2.76 -9.11
C LYS A 151 14.01 2.80 -9.11
N LYS A 152 13.41 2.69 -7.93
CA LYS A 152 11.99 2.99 -7.76
C LYS A 152 11.78 4.49 -7.82
N MET A 153 10.90 4.96 -8.73
CA MET A 153 10.67 6.38 -8.94
C MET A 153 9.18 6.71 -8.94
N LEU A 154 8.86 7.94 -8.60
CA LEU A 154 7.54 8.54 -8.69
C LEU A 154 7.63 9.77 -9.57
N PHE A 155 6.94 9.74 -10.71
CA PHE A 155 6.78 10.91 -11.57
C PHE A 155 5.54 11.71 -11.16
N VAL A 156 5.72 13.01 -10.91
CA VAL A 156 4.63 13.94 -10.63
C VAL A 156 4.51 14.85 -11.84
N LEU A 157 3.39 14.80 -12.53
CA LEU A 157 3.10 15.59 -13.72
C LEU A 157 2.13 16.71 -13.38
N PRO A 158 2.21 17.88 -14.04
CA PRO A 158 1.29 19.00 -13.81
C PRO A 158 -0.14 18.65 -14.25
N GLU A 159 -0.27 17.87 -15.32
CA GLU A 159 -1.54 17.44 -15.89
C GLU A 159 -1.56 15.95 -16.16
N ASN A 160 -2.78 15.40 -16.32
CA ASN A 160 -2.95 13.97 -16.62
C ASN A 160 -2.58 13.69 -18.07
N ASN A 161 -1.36 13.18 -18.31
CA ASN A 161 -0.91 12.76 -19.62
C ASN A 161 -1.02 11.23 -19.77
N ARG A 162 -2.05 10.78 -20.50
CA ARG A 162 -2.32 9.36 -20.72
C ARG A 162 -1.19 8.64 -21.47
N ALA A 163 -0.51 9.31 -22.42
CA ALA A 163 0.58 8.71 -23.17
C ALA A 163 1.80 8.42 -22.27
N ILE A 164 2.18 9.37 -21.43
CA ILE A 164 3.26 9.17 -20.43
C ILE A 164 2.88 8.07 -19.46
N TYR A 165 1.65 8.08 -18.92
CA TYR A 165 1.18 7.05 -17.99
C TYR A 165 1.25 5.64 -18.59
N LEU A 166 0.76 5.45 -19.82
CA LEU A 166 0.80 4.17 -20.51
C LEU A 166 2.22 3.71 -20.86
N SER A 167 3.13 4.64 -21.15
CA SER A 167 4.54 4.35 -21.42
C SER A 167 5.32 3.94 -20.16
N ALA A 168 4.96 4.52 -19.01
CA ALA A 168 5.69 4.35 -17.75
C ALA A 168 5.25 3.11 -16.94
N ARG A 169 4.00 2.65 -17.07
CA ARG A 169 3.43 1.60 -16.20
C ARG A 169 3.87 0.17 -16.56
N ASN A 170 4.48 -0.04 -17.70
CA ASN A 170 4.86 -1.37 -18.20
C ASN A 170 6.26 -1.80 -17.72
#